data_24272625e60d1e7ff5d47c53b251d1e9
#
_entry.id   24272625e60d1e7ff5d47c53b251d1e9
#
_cell.length_a   1.000
_cell.length_b   1.000
_cell.length_c   1.000
_cell.angle_alpha   90.00
_cell.angle_beta   90.00
_cell.angle_gamma   90.00
#
_symmetry.space_group_name_H-M   'P 1'
#
loop_
_entity.id
_entity.type
_entity.pdbx_description
1 polymer ?
#
loop_
_entity_poly.entity_id
_entity_poly.type
_entity_poly.pdbx_seq_one_letter_code
_entity_poly.pdbx_strand_id
1 'polypeptide(L)'
;MKSEAVSPSNGVGVLHLFCKPTPLLDGEAVVAAVKAAEAAGCQVVTIAMLGHKCDVALMAIHENLRELRVLQTGVQRAGLDVVDSYVSLSEVSEYAAQMPDEMKKPRLYPTIPPNHVDYAMPAWCFYPMSKKRGVDANWFTLPYERRSELMHEHGASGRKFAGRVAQYITGSAGLDDYEWGVTLFAVRPDDLKEVVYTMRFDEASAVYAEFGPFYTGMVTPVEELMSSF
;
A
#
# COMPACT_ATOMS: atom_id res chain seq x y z
N MET A 1 15.88 -7.34 -27.41
CA MET A 1 15.65 -8.42 -26.44
C MET A 1 14.73 -7.84 -25.35
N LYS A 2 13.58 -8.46 -25.09
CA LYS A 2 12.83 -8.12 -23.84
C LYS A 2 13.70 -8.62 -22.68
N SER A 3 14.01 -7.72 -21.73
CA SER A 3 14.73 -8.11 -20.51
C SER A 3 13.87 -9.10 -19.71
N GLU A 4 14.51 -10.10 -19.09
CA GLU A 4 13.82 -11.08 -18.25
C GLU A 4 13.00 -10.42 -17.14
N ALA A 5 11.89 -11.04 -16.75
CA ALA A 5 11.08 -10.61 -15.62
C ALA A 5 11.92 -10.57 -14.32
N VAL A 6 11.64 -9.60 -13.48
CA VAL A 6 12.17 -9.52 -12.11
C VAL A 6 10.99 -9.64 -11.18
N SER A 7 10.82 -10.82 -10.62
CA SER A 7 9.62 -11.18 -9.84
C SER A 7 10.01 -11.75 -8.48
N PRO A 8 9.24 -11.51 -7.43
CA PRO A 8 9.40 -12.24 -6.18
C PRO A 8 9.10 -13.74 -6.41
N SER A 9 9.65 -14.60 -5.58
CA SER A 9 9.40 -16.04 -5.65
C SER A 9 7.93 -16.41 -5.39
N ASN A 10 7.24 -15.58 -4.62
CA ASN A 10 5.81 -15.66 -4.32
C ASN A 10 5.24 -14.25 -4.15
N GLY A 11 3.98 -14.06 -4.53
CA GLY A 11 3.30 -12.78 -4.40
C GLY A 11 3.64 -11.79 -5.51
N VAL A 12 3.43 -10.52 -5.22
CA VAL A 12 3.55 -9.42 -6.19
C VAL A 12 4.37 -8.28 -5.63
N GLY A 13 4.98 -7.49 -6.52
CA GLY A 13 5.52 -6.19 -6.20
C GLY A 13 4.41 -5.16 -6.01
N VAL A 14 4.62 -4.25 -5.06
CA VAL A 14 3.71 -3.14 -4.76
C VAL A 14 4.49 -1.84 -4.82
N LEU A 15 4.02 -0.91 -5.63
CA LEU A 15 4.63 0.41 -5.81
C LEU A 15 3.61 1.48 -5.44
N HIS A 16 3.97 2.36 -4.52
CA HIS A 16 3.27 3.61 -4.30
C HIS A 16 4.10 4.75 -4.87
N LEU A 17 3.46 5.61 -5.66
CA LEU A 17 4.05 6.84 -6.17
C LEU A 17 3.24 8.02 -5.63
N PHE A 18 3.93 9.00 -5.07
CA PHE A 18 3.35 10.25 -4.59
C PHE A 18 3.87 11.37 -5.48
N CYS A 19 2.97 12.05 -6.19
CA CYS A 19 3.33 12.92 -7.29
C CYS A 19 2.78 14.33 -7.13
N LYS A 20 3.49 15.28 -7.76
CA LYS A 20 3.00 16.64 -8.01
C LYS A 20 2.97 16.91 -9.51
N PRO A 21 1.93 17.60 -10.01
CA PRO A 21 1.91 18.03 -11.40
C PRO A 21 3.00 19.09 -11.63
N THR A 22 3.70 18.97 -12.75
CA THR A 22 4.62 20.00 -13.24
C THR A 22 3.92 20.93 -14.24
N PRO A 23 4.51 22.07 -14.62
CA PRO A 23 3.97 22.90 -15.71
C PRO A 23 3.91 22.20 -17.08
N LEU A 24 4.52 21.02 -17.21
CA LEU A 24 4.52 20.19 -18.42
C LEU A 24 3.54 19.02 -18.33
N LEU A 25 2.60 19.04 -17.38
CA LEU A 25 1.65 17.96 -17.22
C LEU A 25 0.80 17.78 -18.49
N ASP A 26 0.83 16.57 -19.01
CA ASP A 26 -0.05 16.08 -20.06
C ASP A 26 -1.01 15.02 -19.45
N GLY A 27 -2.21 15.43 -19.09
CA GLY A 27 -3.19 14.56 -18.44
C GLY A 27 -3.60 13.37 -19.32
N GLU A 28 -3.71 13.57 -20.65
CA GLU A 28 -4.02 12.47 -21.57
C GLU A 28 -2.89 11.43 -21.62
N ALA A 29 -1.65 11.88 -21.59
CA ALA A 29 -0.49 10.99 -21.52
C ALA A 29 -0.41 10.24 -20.18
N VAL A 30 -0.81 10.84 -19.05
CA VAL A 30 -0.94 10.15 -17.77
C VAL A 30 -2.00 9.04 -17.85
N VAL A 31 -3.19 9.37 -18.38
CA VAL A 31 -4.27 8.39 -18.59
C VAL A 31 -3.76 7.24 -19.46
N ALA A 32 -3.10 7.55 -20.58
CA ALA A 32 -2.55 6.53 -21.48
C ALA A 32 -1.52 5.63 -20.79
N ALA A 33 -0.65 6.19 -19.92
CA ALA A 33 0.34 5.42 -19.18
C ALA A 33 -0.31 4.45 -18.18
N VAL A 34 -1.35 4.89 -17.47
CA VAL A 34 -2.13 4.03 -16.54
C VAL A 34 -2.83 2.92 -17.31
N LYS A 35 -3.55 3.23 -18.39
CA LYS A 35 -4.24 2.24 -19.23
C LYS A 35 -3.28 1.21 -19.85
N ALA A 36 -2.09 1.65 -20.26
CA ALA A 36 -1.05 0.74 -20.77
C ALA A 36 -0.55 -0.22 -19.69
N ALA A 37 -0.38 0.25 -18.46
CA ALA A 37 -0.02 -0.61 -17.33
C ALA A 37 -1.12 -1.62 -16.98
N GLU A 38 -2.38 -1.19 -16.98
CA GLU A 38 -3.54 -2.07 -16.78
C GLU A 38 -3.63 -3.14 -17.87
N ALA A 39 -3.42 -2.75 -19.12
CA ALA A 39 -3.38 -3.68 -20.26
C ALA A 39 -2.20 -4.68 -20.18
N ALA A 40 -1.11 -4.31 -19.49
CA ALA A 40 0.03 -5.19 -19.19
C ALA A 40 -0.20 -6.10 -17.97
N GLY A 41 -1.34 -5.97 -17.28
CA GLY A 41 -1.74 -6.79 -16.13
C GLY A 41 -1.51 -6.15 -14.77
N CYS A 42 -1.07 -4.90 -14.71
CA CYS A 42 -1.03 -4.19 -13.43
C CYS A 42 -2.46 -3.92 -12.91
N GLN A 43 -2.66 -4.07 -11.61
CA GLN A 43 -3.78 -3.41 -10.96
C GLN A 43 -3.28 -2.01 -10.54
N VAL A 44 -3.95 -0.97 -10.97
CA VAL A 44 -3.59 0.42 -10.66
C VAL A 44 -4.76 1.12 -10.00
N VAL A 45 -4.49 1.81 -8.91
CA VAL A 45 -5.44 2.70 -8.23
C VAL A 45 -4.85 4.09 -8.22
N THR A 46 -5.63 5.06 -8.65
CA THR A 46 -5.28 6.49 -8.63
C THR A 46 -6.04 7.21 -7.54
N ILE A 47 -5.37 8.12 -6.88
CA ILE A 47 -5.86 8.78 -5.66
C ILE A 47 -5.71 10.29 -5.80
N ALA A 48 -6.81 11.03 -5.63
CA ALA A 48 -6.79 12.47 -5.40
C ALA A 48 -6.35 12.73 -3.96
N MET A 49 -5.18 13.33 -3.79
CA MET A 49 -4.56 13.49 -2.48
C MET A 49 -5.04 14.76 -1.77
N LEU A 50 -5.07 14.70 -0.45
CA LEU A 50 -5.35 15.84 0.41
C LEU A 50 -4.08 16.30 1.12
N GLY A 51 -3.91 17.61 1.20
CA GLY A 51 -2.79 18.26 1.89
C GLY A 51 -1.62 18.58 0.96
N HIS A 52 -0.53 19.07 1.53
CA HIS A 52 0.60 19.66 0.78
C HIS A 52 1.68 18.68 0.33
N LYS A 53 1.62 17.42 0.79
CA LYS A 53 2.69 16.45 0.54
C LYS A 53 2.78 16.07 -0.94
N CYS A 54 1.63 15.80 -1.54
CA CYS A 54 1.48 15.50 -2.97
C CYS A 54 0.02 15.79 -3.39
N ASP A 55 -0.24 15.80 -4.69
CA ASP A 55 -1.56 16.06 -5.26
C ASP A 55 -2.18 14.79 -5.86
N VAL A 56 -1.33 13.91 -6.37
CA VAL A 56 -1.71 12.63 -6.98
C VAL A 56 -0.93 11.50 -6.31
N ALA A 57 -1.59 10.40 -5.99
CA ALA A 57 -0.89 9.16 -5.71
C ALA A 57 -1.36 8.04 -6.64
N LEU A 58 -0.46 7.08 -6.90
CA LEU A 58 -0.77 5.84 -7.58
C LEU A 58 -0.31 4.68 -6.69
N MET A 59 -1.18 3.70 -6.50
CA MET A 59 -0.81 2.39 -5.99
C MET A 59 -0.91 1.39 -7.13
N ALA A 60 0.18 0.69 -7.43
CA ALA A 60 0.21 -0.32 -8.49
C ALA A 60 0.78 -1.64 -7.97
N ILE A 61 0.21 -2.75 -8.41
CA ILE A 61 0.71 -4.08 -8.09
C ILE A 61 0.91 -4.92 -9.35
N HIS A 62 2.00 -5.67 -9.40
CA HIS A 62 2.29 -6.61 -10.50
C HIS A 62 3.34 -7.65 -10.07
N GLU A 63 3.30 -8.85 -10.65
CA GLU A 63 4.29 -9.92 -10.41
C GLU A 63 5.69 -9.54 -10.93
N ASN A 64 5.78 -8.80 -12.03
CA ASN A 64 7.03 -8.35 -12.61
C ASN A 64 7.30 -6.88 -12.28
N LEU A 65 8.33 -6.61 -11.49
CA LEU A 65 8.71 -5.25 -11.09
C LEU A 65 9.04 -4.32 -12.27
N ARG A 66 9.38 -4.87 -13.44
CA ARG A 66 9.64 -4.07 -14.63
C ARG A 66 8.38 -3.35 -15.13
N GLU A 67 7.21 -3.97 -15.01
CA GLU A 67 5.96 -3.34 -15.41
C GLU A 67 5.62 -2.16 -14.49
N LEU A 68 5.88 -2.28 -13.19
CA LEU A 68 5.77 -1.16 -12.25
C LEU A 68 6.74 -0.02 -12.63
N ARG A 69 7.97 -0.35 -13.03
CA ARG A 69 8.94 0.64 -13.50
C ARG A 69 8.51 1.31 -14.80
N VAL A 70 7.86 0.58 -15.71
CA VAL A 70 7.30 1.15 -16.96
C VAL A 70 6.22 2.17 -16.64
N LEU A 71 5.28 1.84 -15.74
CA LEU A 71 4.26 2.78 -15.26
C LEU A 71 4.91 4.05 -14.69
N GLN A 72 5.84 3.92 -13.75
CA GLN A 72 6.55 5.06 -13.16
C GLN A 72 7.18 5.95 -14.23
N THR A 73 7.87 5.34 -15.19
CA THR A 73 8.50 6.09 -16.28
C THR A 73 7.46 6.81 -17.14
N GLY A 74 6.33 6.14 -17.41
CA GLY A 74 5.23 6.70 -18.18
C GLY A 74 4.65 7.96 -17.55
N VAL A 75 4.29 7.90 -16.27
CA VAL A 75 3.69 9.04 -15.56
C VAL A 75 4.70 10.19 -15.37
N GLN A 76 5.99 9.87 -15.13
CA GLN A 76 7.03 10.89 -15.04
C GLN A 76 7.24 11.63 -16.39
N ARG A 77 7.23 10.91 -17.51
CA ARG A 77 7.33 11.51 -18.86
C ARG A 77 6.10 12.35 -19.20
N ALA A 78 4.95 12.01 -18.64
CA ALA A 78 3.71 12.77 -18.79
C ALA A 78 3.62 14.01 -17.88
N GLY A 79 4.69 14.33 -17.13
CA GLY A 79 4.78 15.54 -16.34
C GLY A 79 4.33 15.43 -14.87
N LEU A 80 4.20 14.22 -14.34
CA LEU A 80 4.09 14.01 -12.91
C LEU A 80 5.48 13.86 -12.28
N ASP A 81 5.82 14.78 -11.38
CA ASP A 81 7.05 14.69 -10.57
C ASP A 81 6.81 13.77 -9.37
N VAL A 82 7.57 12.69 -9.27
CA VAL A 82 7.51 11.76 -8.13
C VAL A 82 8.28 12.37 -6.96
N VAL A 83 7.57 12.94 -6.01
CA VAL A 83 8.14 13.62 -4.83
C VAL A 83 8.38 12.69 -3.66
N ASP A 84 7.73 11.53 -3.66
CA ASP A 84 7.96 10.44 -2.70
C ASP A 84 7.47 9.11 -3.30
N SER A 85 7.96 8.00 -2.79
CA SER A 85 7.56 6.67 -3.26
C SER A 85 7.72 5.62 -2.17
N TYR A 86 7.11 4.45 -2.38
CA TYR A 86 7.30 3.31 -1.50
C TYR A 86 7.28 2.00 -2.27
N VAL A 87 8.31 1.19 -2.08
CA VAL A 87 8.48 -0.11 -2.75
C VAL A 87 8.37 -1.24 -1.74
N SER A 88 7.48 -2.17 -2.00
CA SER A 88 7.25 -3.31 -1.11
C SER A 88 6.81 -4.55 -1.88
N LEU A 89 6.69 -5.68 -1.18
CA LEU A 89 6.17 -6.93 -1.71
C LEU A 89 4.98 -7.39 -0.88
N SER A 90 3.99 -8.01 -1.52
CA SER A 90 2.97 -8.74 -0.79
C SER A 90 3.60 -9.95 -0.09
N GLU A 91 3.19 -10.20 1.14
CA GLU A 91 3.74 -11.29 1.94
C GLU A 91 2.69 -11.93 2.85
N VAL A 92 3.00 -13.11 3.34
CA VAL A 92 2.28 -13.75 4.45
C VAL A 92 3.13 -13.61 5.70
N SER A 93 2.59 -12.95 6.72
CA SER A 93 3.27 -12.80 8.01
C SER A 93 3.71 -14.15 8.59
N GLU A 94 4.88 -14.20 9.22
CA GLU A 94 5.38 -15.40 9.93
C GLU A 94 4.36 -15.96 10.95
N TYR A 95 3.54 -15.10 11.54
CA TYR A 95 2.49 -15.49 12.50
C TYR A 95 1.26 -16.12 11.83
N ALA A 96 1.16 -16.03 10.52
CA ALA A 96 0.12 -16.65 9.70
C ALA A 96 0.65 -17.85 8.88
N ALA A 97 1.87 -18.31 9.14
CA ALA A 97 2.52 -19.40 8.39
C ALA A 97 1.72 -20.72 8.44
N GLN A 98 1.00 -20.98 9.51
CA GLN A 98 0.15 -22.18 9.69
C GLN A 98 -1.23 -22.09 9.01
N MET A 99 -1.56 -20.94 8.38
CA MET A 99 -2.84 -20.81 7.67
C MET A 99 -2.87 -21.73 6.45
N PRO A 100 -4.06 -22.26 6.07
CA PRO A 100 -4.24 -22.96 4.81
C PRO A 100 -3.83 -22.09 3.61
N ASP A 101 -3.31 -22.69 2.55
CA ASP A 101 -2.82 -21.96 1.37
C ASP A 101 -3.93 -21.16 0.68
N GLU A 102 -5.16 -21.62 0.73
CA GLU A 102 -6.34 -20.90 0.23
C GLU A 102 -6.53 -19.54 0.93
N MET A 103 -6.17 -19.45 2.21
CA MET A 103 -6.23 -18.21 2.97
C MET A 103 -4.98 -17.33 2.81
N LYS A 104 -3.85 -17.90 2.39
CA LYS A 104 -2.62 -17.18 2.07
C LYS A 104 -2.69 -16.51 0.70
N LYS A 105 -3.31 -17.19 -0.28
CA LYS A 105 -3.37 -16.74 -1.67
C LYS A 105 -3.91 -15.31 -1.83
N PRO A 106 -5.02 -14.89 -1.19
CA PRO A 106 -5.51 -13.51 -1.29
C PRO A 106 -4.57 -12.46 -0.66
N ARG A 107 -3.65 -12.88 0.21
CA ARG A 107 -2.62 -11.98 0.77
C ARG A 107 -1.42 -11.81 -0.14
N LEU A 108 -1.03 -12.88 -0.82
CA LEU A 108 0.06 -12.87 -1.80
C LEU A 108 -0.35 -12.24 -3.13
N TYR A 109 -1.59 -12.47 -3.55
CA TYR A 109 -2.15 -11.99 -4.83
C TYR A 109 -3.45 -11.23 -4.55
N PRO A 110 -3.38 -10.06 -3.91
CA PRO A 110 -4.56 -9.31 -3.54
C PRO A 110 -5.29 -8.76 -4.76
N THR A 111 -6.62 -8.66 -4.65
CA THR A 111 -7.42 -7.79 -5.51
C THR A 111 -7.67 -6.50 -4.75
N ILE A 112 -7.21 -5.37 -5.31
CA ILE A 112 -7.35 -4.06 -4.68
C ILE A 112 -8.54 -3.29 -5.26
N PRO A 113 -9.23 -2.44 -4.48
CA PRO A 113 -10.20 -1.50 -5.04
C PRO A 113 -9.52 -0.58 -6.08
N PRO A 114 -10.21 -0.19 -7.16
CA PRO A 114 -11.64 -0.37 -7.47
C PRO A 114 -11.98 -1.72 -8.13
N ASN A 115 -11.02 -2.63 -8.29
CA ASN A 115 -11.22 -3.93 -8.95
C ASN A 115 -11.98 -4.94 -8.06
N HIS A 116 -12.28 -4.57 -6.82
CA HIS A 116 -13.10 -5.37 -5.91
C HIS A 116 -14.57 -5.09 -6.16
N VAL A 117 -15.33 -6.13 -6.55
CA VAL A 117 -16.70 -5.99 -7.10
C VAL A 117 -17.74 -5.59 -6.04
N ASP A 118 -17.47 -5.80 -4.75
CA ASP A 118 -18.52 -5.84 -3.74
C ASP A 118 -18.69 -4.58 -2.89
N TYR A 119 -17.82 -3.55 -2.98
CA TYR A 119 -17.98 -2.33 -2.17
C TYR A 119 -17.18 -1.12 -2.67
N ALA A 120 -17.81 0.04 -2.55
CA ALA A 120 -17.14 1.29 -2.73
C ALA A 120 -16.36 1.66 -1.46
N MET A 121 -15.03 1.70 -1.55
CA MET A 121 -14.14 2.17 -0.49
C MET A 121 -13.34 3.39 -1.00
N PRO A 122 -13.99 4.56 -1.10
CA PRO A 122 -13.36 5.73 -1.70
C PRO A 122 -12.33 6.41 -0.80
N ALA A 123 -12.40 6.23 0.51
CA ALA A 123 -11.45 6.82 1.42
C ALA A 123 -10.17 5.98 1.45
N TRP A 124 -9.02 6.63 1.26
CA TRP A 124 -7.73 5.98 1.16
C TRP A 124 -6.71 6.59 2.11
N CYS A 125 -5.86 5.73 2.68
CA CYS A 125 -4.73 6.14 3.49
C CYS A 125 -3.55 5.19 3.28
N PHE A 126 -2.35 5.74 3.20
CA PHE A 126 -1.10 5.00 3.24
C PHE A 126 -0.19 5.55 4.34
N TYR A 127 0.51 4.68 5.01
CA TYR A 127 1.63 5.03 5.88
C TYR A 127 2.63 3.87 5.96
N PRO A 128 3.93 4.16 5.97
CA PRO A 128 4.94 3.15 6.27
C PRO A 128 5.12 3.00 7.77
N MET A 129 5.61 1.86 8.21
CA MET A 129 5.89 1.61 9.61
C MET A 129 7.05 0.64 9.80
N SER A 130 7.67 0.72 10.98
CA SER A 130 8.66 -0.23 11.47
C SER A 130 8.35 -0.71 12.89
N LYS A 131 8.96 -1.80 13.30
CA LYS A 131 9.02 -2.20 14.70
C LYS A 131 10.23 -1.57 15.40
N LYS A 132 10.04 -1.08 16.63
CA LYS A 132 11.11 -0.47 17.43
C LYS A 132 12.27 -1.43 17.68
N ARG A 133 13.48 -0.89 17.60
CA ARG A 133 14.76 -1.56 17.88
C ARG A 133 15.57 -0.80 18.94
N GLY A 134 14.90 -0.04 19.78
CA GLY A 134 15.51 0.77 20.84
C GLY A 134 15.94 -0.04 22.06
N VAL A 135 16.65 0.60 22.97
CA VAL A 135 17.12 -0.02 24.24
C VAL A 135 15.93 -0.36 25.15
N ASP A 136 14.93 0.51 25.20
CA ASP A 136 13.77 0.35 26.09
C ASP A 136 12.70 -0.59 25.50
N ALA A 137 12.65 -0.73 24.19
CA ALA A 137 11.70 -1.58 23.49
C ALA A 137 12.30 -2.07 22.18
N ASN A 138 12.52 -3.39 22.08
CA ASN A 138 13.05 -4.03 20.89
C ASN A 138 12.20 -5.24 20.52
N TRP A 139 11.40 -5.08 19.46
CA TRP A 139 10.54 -6.14 18.95
C TRP A 139 11.31 -7.41 18.58
N PHE A 140 12.47 -7.25 17.96
CA PHE A 140 13.24 -8.36 17.38
C PHE A 140 13.99 -9.19 18.43
N THR A 141 14.08 -8.71 19.68
CA THR A 141 14.64 -9.45 20.80
C THR A 141 13.59 -10.19 21.62
N LEU A 142 12.31 -10.00 21.33
CA LEU A 142 11.23 -10.74 21.96
C LEU A 142 11.25 -12.21 21.51
N PRO A 143 10.94 -13.17 22.39
CA PRO A 143 10.66 -14.55 22.00
C PRO A 143 9.54 -14.63 20.96
N TYR A 144 9.61 -15.60 20.05
CA TYR A 144 8.62 -15.78 18.99
C TYR A 144 7.20 -15.90 19.54
N GLU A 145 7.03 -16.68 20.61
CA GLU A 145 5.73 -16.92 21.26
C GLU A 145 5.09 -15.60 21.70
N ARG A 146 5.90 -14.71 22.32
CA ARG A 146 5.41 -13.40 22.75
C ARG A 146 5.00 -12.51 21.56
N ARG A 147 5.82 -12.48 20.51
CA ARG A 147 5.46 -11.75 19.28
C ARG A 147 4.18 -12.29 18.66
N SER A 148 4.00 -13.61 18.65
CA SER A 148 2.82 -14.27 18.13
C SER A 148 1.56 -13.90 18.91
N GLU A 149 1.61 -13.90 20.26
CA GLU A 149 0.50 -13.46 21.11
C GLU A 149 0.09 -12.02 20.78
N LEU A 150 1.05 -11.10 20.75
CA LEU A 150 0.82 -9.68 20.45
C LEU A 150 0.23 -9.48 19.05
N MET A 151 0.67 -10.23 18.07
CA MET A 151 0.13 -10.14 16.71
C MET A 151 -1.26 -10.78 16.58
N HIS A 152 -1.60 -11.77 17.39
CA HIS A 152 -2.96 -12.31 17.45
C HIS A 152 -3.94 -11.29 18.04
N GLU A 153 -3.56 -10.59 19.10
CA GLU A 153 -4.33 -9.48 19.70
C GLU A 153 -4.55 -8.36 18.68
N HIS A 154 -3.46 -7.91 18.06
CA HIS A 154 -3.48 -6.88 17.01
C HIS A 154 -4.39 -7.27 15.85
N GLY A 155 -4.29 -8.51 15.37
CA GLY A 155 -5.18 -9.02 14.33
C GLY A 155 -6.65 -9.10 14.76
N ALA A 156 -6.93 -9.37 16.04
CA ALA A 156 -8.30 -9.36 16.57
C ALA A 156 -8.89 -7.94 16.55
N SER A 157 -8.11 -6.93 16.90
CA SER A 157 -8.52 -5.52 16.84
C SER A 157 -8.82 -5.09 15.41
N GLY A 158 -7.96 -5.44 14.44
CA GLY A 158 -8.20 -5.15 13.02
C GLY A 158 -9.47 -5.78 12.45
N ARG A 159 -9.79 -7.01 12.86
CA ARG A 159 -11.01 -7.73 12.40
C ARG A 159 -12.33 -7.04 12.79
N LYS A 160 -12.36 -6.18 13.81
CA LYS A 160 -13.54 -5.39 14.18
C LYS A 160 -14.00 -4.43 13.07
N PHE A 161 -13.11 -4.14 12.12
CA PHE A 161 -13.35 -3.24 10.99
C PHE A 161 -13.67 -3.96 9.68
N ALA A 162 -13.82 -5.28 9.70
CA ALA A 162 -14.19 -6.06 8.53
C ALA A 162 -15.47 -5.52 7.87
N GLY A 163 -15.46 -5.38 6.54
CA GLY A 163 -16.55 -4.80 5.75
C GLY A 163 -16.55 -3.26 5.72
N ARG A 164 -15.85 -2.56 6.63
CA ARG A 164 -15.71 -1.10 6.61
C ARG A 164 -14.33 -0.64 6.14
N VAL A 165 -13.29 -1.44 6.41
CA VAL A 165 -11.90 -1.16 6.05
C VAL A 165 -11.27 -2.40 5.43
N ALA A 166 -10.65 -2.22 4.26
CA ALA A 166 -9.73 -3.18 3.66
C ALA A 166 -8.29 -2.75 3.95
N GLN A 167 -7.47 -3.68 4.46
CA GLN A 167 -6.10 -3.43 4.85
C GLN A 167 -5.15 -4.27 4.00
N TYR A 168 -4.16 -3.62 3.40
CA TYR A 168 -3.09 -4.26 2.66
C TYR A 168 -1.77 -3.94 3.34
N ILE A 169 -1.17 -4.94 3.97
CA ILE A 169 0.13 -4.84 4.63
C ILE A 169 1.16 -5.56 3.75
N THR A 170 2.21 -4.84 3.39
CA THR A 170 3.25 -5.32 2.47
C THR A 170 4.63 -5.15 3.10
N GLY A 171 5.51 -6.14 2.91
CA GLY A 171 6.87 -6.14 3.46
C GLY A 171 7.82 -5.33 2.59
N SER A 172 8.67 -4.54 3.24
CA SER A 172 9.62 -3.65 2.57
C SER A 172 11.00 -3.64 3.20
N ALA A 173 11.26 -4.47 4.21
CA ALA A 173 12.58 -4.58 4.82
C ALA A 173 13.66 -4.89 3.77
N GLY A 174 14.64 -3.99 3.62
CA GLY A 174 15.69 -4.07 2.59
C GLY A 174 15.28 -3.60 1.19
N LEU A 175 14.04 -3.11 1.02
CA LEU A 175 13.53 -2.55 -0.23
C LEU A 175 13.24 -1.05 -0.11
N ASP A 176 12.87 -0.59 1.10
CA ASP A 176 12.54 0.79 1.39
C ASP A 176 12.97 1.16 2.82
N ASP A 177 12.76 2.42 3.24
CA ASP A 177 13.24 2.96 4.51
C ASP A 177 12.57 2.35 5.74
N TYR A 178 11.32 1.89 5.60
CA TYR A 178 10.56 1.22 6.66
C TYR A 178 10.42 -0.27 6.36
N GLU A 179 9.91 -1.03 7.34
CA GLU A 179 9.79 -2.49 7.23
C GLU A 179 8.48 -2.95 6.59
N TRP A 180 7.43 -2.12 6.71
CA TRP A 180 6.11 -2.40 6.13
C TRP A 180 5.45 -1.15 5.58
N GLY A 181 4.75 -1.32 4.44
CA GLY A 181 3.76 -0.39 3.94
C GLY A 181 2.36 -0.82 4.36
N VAL A 182 1.58 0.10 4.91
CA VAL A 182 0.17 -0.13 5.27
C VAL A 182 -0.71 0.73 4.39
N THR A 183 -1.51 0.06 3.54
CA THR A 183 -2.52 0.73 2.72
C THR A 183 -3.90 0.39 3.25
N LEU A 184 -4.71 1.40 3.50
CA LEU A 184 -6.08 1.28 3.96
C LEU A 184 -7.03 1.85 2.91
N PHE A 185 -8.07 1.10 2.60
CA PHE A 185 -9.26 1.58 1.88
C PHE A 185 -10.44 1.50 2.84
N ALA A 186 -11.28 2.51 2.88
CA ALA A 186 -12.43 2.54 3.76
C ALA A 186 -13.67 3.09 3.09
N VAL A 187 -14.83 2.68 3.59
CA VAL A 187 -16.13 3.19 3.15
C VAL A 187 -16.24 4.69 3.46
N ARG A 188 -15.71 5.12 4.62
CA ARG A 188 -15.74 6.51 5.08
C ARG A 188 -14.40 6.92 5.68
N PRO A 189 -14.02 8.20 5.63
CA PRO A 189 -12.75 8.68 6.17
C PRO A 189 -12.64 8.54 7.71
N ASP A 190 -13.76 8.58 8.43
CA ASP A 190 -13.76 8.32 9.88
C ASP A 190 -13.39 6.87 10.22
N ASP A 191 -13.72 5.90 9.35
CA ASP A 191 -13.30 4.50 9.51
C ASP A 191 -11.77 4.35 9.45
N LEU A 192 -11.07 5.13 8.60
CA LEU A 192 -9.60 5.18 8.55
C LEU A 192 -9.02 5.64 9.90
N LYS A 193 -9.58 6.71 10.46
CA LYS A 193 -9.15 7.25 11.74
C LYS A 193 -9.44 6.26 12.88
N GLU A 194 -10.62 5.66 12.87
CA GLU A 194 -11.08 4.75 13.94
C GLU A 194 -10.22 3.49 13.99
N VAL A 195 -9.91 2.85 12.86
CA VAL A 195 -9.08 1.63 12.83
C VAL A 195 -7.68 1.93 13.35
N VAL A 196 -7.02 2.99 12.89
CA VAL A 196 -5.68 3.36 13.35
C VAL A 196 -5.69 3.71 14.84
N TYR A 197 -6.68 4.46 15.31
CA TYR A 197 -6.81 4.84 16.72
C TYR A 197 -7.03 3.62 17.61
N THR A 198 -7.94 2.72 17.24
CA THR A 198 -8.22 1.49 17.98
C THR A 198 -6.99 0.61 18.11
N MET A 199 -6.27 0.41 17.02
CA MET A 199 -5.08 -0.46 17.00
C MET A 199 -3.89 0.14 17.76
N ARG A 200 -3.89 1.45 18.08
CA ARG A 200 -2.83 2.07 18.90
C ARG A 200 -2.83 1.62 20.36
N PHE A 201 -3.94 1.05 20.85
CA PHE A 201 -4.03 0.52 22.21
C PHE A 201 -3.50 -0.91 22.33
N ASP A 202 -3.31 -1.63 21.23
CA ASP A 202 -2.67 -2.93 21.24
C ASP A 202 -1.19 -2.77 21.60
N GLU A 203 -0.67 -3.63 22.47
CA GLU A 203 0.73 -3.56 22.92
C GLU A 203 1.71 -3.64 21.73
N ALA A 204 1.39 -4.44 20.71
CA ALA A 204 2.19 -4.54 19.47
C ALA A 204 2.38 -3.19 18.77
N SER A 205 1.42 -2.25 18.92
CA SER A 205 1.50 -0.89 18.38
C SER A 205 1.95 0.11 19.42
N ALA A 206 1.34 0.10 20.61
CA ALA A 206 1.61 1.09 21.67
C ALA A 206 3.09 1.12 22.09
N VAL A 207 3.69 -0.07 22.20
CA VAL A 207 5.08 -0.22 22.68
C VAL A 207 6.06 -0.32 21.51
N TYR A 208 5.72 -1.06 20.45
CA TYR A 208 6.69 -1.51 19.45
C TYR A 208 6.53 -0.90 18.07
N ALA A 209 5.51 -0.08 17.77
CA ALA A 209 5.36 0.50 16.44
C ALA A 209 5.99 1.89 16.33
N GLU A 210 6.65 2.13 15.20
CA GLU A 210 7.08 3.43 14.72
C GLU A 210 6.37 3.70 13.40
N PHE A 211 5.71 4.86 13.30
CA PHE A 211 4.93 5.22 12.13
C PHE A 211 5.65 6.32 11.35
N GLY A 212 5.74 6.14 10.04
CA GLY A 212 6.20 7.17 9.12
C GLY A 212 5.10 8.18 8.75
N PRO A 213 5.28 8.94 7.67
CA PRO A 213 4.32 9.94 7.23
C PRO A 213 3.03 9.30 6.75
N PHE A 214 1.89 9.92 7.10
CA PHE A 214 0.58 9.52 6.62
C PHE A 214 0.21 10.28 5.35
N TYR A 215 -0.29 9.56 4.35
CA TYR A 215 -0.84 10.07 3.11
C TYR A 215 -2.32 9.75 3.07
N THR A 216 -3.17 10.74 2.80
CA THR A 216 -4.63 10.58 2.80
C THR A 216 -5.24 11.19 1.55
N GLY A 217 -6.18 10.49 0.94
CA GLY A 217 -6.85 10.93 -0.27
C GLY A 217 -8.12 10.14 -0.55
N MET A 218 -8.61 10.31 -1.75
CA MET A 218 -9.81 9.64 -2.26
C MET A 218 -9.48 8.87 -3.53
N VAL A 219 -9.91 7.62 -3.59
CA VAL A 219 -9.83 6.84 -4.83
C VAL A 219 -10.63 7.56 -5.91
N THR A 220 -9.97 7.91 -7.00
CA THR A 220 -10.55 8.71 -8.09
C THR A 220 -10.09 8.11 -9.41
N PRO A 221 -10.99 7.86 -10.38
CA PRO A 221 -10.61 7.41 -11.71
C PRO A 221 -9.60 8.35 -12.35
N VAL A 222 -8.63 7.81 -13.09
CA VAL A 222 -7.51 8.59 -13.62
C VAL A 222 -7.97 9.70 -14.56
N GLU A 223 -9.02 9.45 -15.34
CA GLU A 223 -9.61 10.45 -16.25
C GLU A 223 -10.21 11.64 -15.49
N GLU A 224 -10.95 11.35 -14.41
CA GLU A 224 -11.52 12.38 -13.55
C GLU A 224 -10.43 13.15 -12.82
N LEU A 225 -9.44 12.43 -12.27
CA LEU A 225 -8.32 13.02 -11.55
C LEU A 225 -7.53 13.97 -12.43
N MET A 226 -7.19 13.57 -13.66
CA MET A 226 -6.42 14.42 -14.59
C MET A 226 -7.23 15.60 -15.13
N SER A 227 -8.55 15.51 -15.17
CA SER A 227 -9.42 16.64 -15.58
C SER A 227 -9.45 17.78 -14.55
N SER A 228 -8.94 17.57 -13.35
CA SER A 228 -8.92 18.56 -12.26
C SER A 228 -7.66 19.45 -12.26
N PHE A 229 -6.70 19.20 -13.13
CA PHE A 229 -5.47 19.96 -13.32
C PHE A 229 -5.46 20.69 -14.66
#